data_2125ad3f077aaa12d552afd36525c1dd
#
_entry.id   2125ad3f077aaa12d552afd36525c1dd
#
_cell.length_a   1.000
_cell.length_b   1.000
_cell.length_c   1.000
_cell.angle_alpha   90.00
_cell.angle_beta   90.00
_cell.angle_gamma   90.00
#
_symmetry.space_group_name_H-M   'P 1'
#
loop_
_entity.id
_entity.type
_entity.pdbx_description
1 polymer ?
#
loop_
_entity_poly.entity_id
_entity_poly.type
_entity_poly.pdbx_seq_one_letter_code
_entity_poly.pdbx_strand_id
1 'polypeptide(L)' 'MTRKIVVAALYKFVSLPDYVALREPLLETLTHNGIKGTLLLAEEGINGTVSGTREAINALLEWFRLDDRLTDIDHKE' A
#
# COMPACT_ATOMS: atom_id res chain seq x y z
N MET A 1 -11.83 -21.00 -13.31
CA MET A 1 -11.03 -20.89 -12.08
C MET A 1 -11.32 -19.57 -11.38
N THR A 2 -11.66 -19.64 -10.13
CA THR A 2 -12.04 -18.46 -9.37
C THR A 2 -10.81 -17.79 -8.78
N ARG A 3 -10.62 -16.49 -9.08
CA ARG A 3 -9.56 -15.71 -8.44
C ARG A 3 -10.02 -15.24 -7.08
N LYS A 4 -9.18 -15.46 -6.11
CA LYS A 4 -9.44 -14.98 -4.76
C LYS A 4 -8.98 -13.53 -4.65
N ILE A 5 -9.90 -12.67 -4.29
CA ILE A 5 -9.59 -11.25 -4.05
C ILE A 5 -9.34 -11.04 -2.57
N VAL A 6 -8.22 -10.41 -2.27
CA VAL A 6 -7.82 -10.06 -0.92
C VAL A 6 -8.15 -8.60 -0.68
N VAL A 7 -8.84 -8.30 0.41
CA VAL A 7 -9.08 -6.93 0.86
C VAL A 7 -8.17 -6.68 2.05
N ALA A 8 -7.35 -5.65 1.96
CA ALA A 8 -6.37 -5.35 3.00
C ALA A 8 -6.53 -3.92 3.48
N ALA A 9 -6.71 -3.75 4.77
CA ALA A 9 -6.67 -2.44 5.42
C ALA A 9 -5.25 -2.20 5.90
N LEU A 10 -4.70 -1.06 5.53
CA LEU A 10 -3.31 -0.71 5.80
C LEU A 10 -3.23 0.58 6.60
N TYR A 11 -2.33 0.65 7.57
CA TYR A 11 -2.05 1.92 8.22
C TYR A 11 -0.68 1.94 8.88
N LYS A 12 -0.10 3.13 8.94
CA LYS A 12 1.15 3.38 9.67
C LYS A 12 1.23 4.85 10.00
N PHE A 13 1.41 5.17 11.27
CA PHE A 13 1.69 6.52 11.71
C PHE A 13 3.21 6.69 11.80
N VAL A 14 3.77 7.47 10.88
CA VAL A 14 5.19 7.72 10.80
C VAL A 14 5.40 9.02 10.04
N SER A 15 6.42 9.79 10.41
CA SER A 15 6.70 11.03 9.72
C SER A 15 7.13 10.77 8.28
N LEU A 16 6.40 11.33 7.33
CA LEU A 16 6.67 11.23 5.89
C LEU A 16 6.72 12.63 5.29
N PRO A 17 7.79 13.40 5.57
CA PRO A 17 7.87 14.76 5.02
C PRO A 17 7.93 14.80 3.50
N ASP A 18 8.34 13.69 2.88
CA ASP A 18 8.43 13.53 1.43
C ASP A 18 7.21 12.81 0.83
N TYR A 19 6.06 12.87 1.51
CA TYR A 19 4.88 12.11 1.07
C TYR A 19 4.43 12.48 -0.35
N VAL A 20 4.64 13.71 -0.77
CA VAL A 20 4.28 14.14 -2.12
C VAL A 20 5.12 13.38 -3.15
N ALA A 21 6.40 13.18 -2.86
CA ALA A 21 7.29 12.43 -3.76
C ALA A 21 6.98 10.93 -3.78
N LEU A 22 6.39 10.40 -2.71
CA LEU A 22 6.03 8.98 -2.63
C LEU A 22 4.75 8.66 -3.39
N ARG A 23 3.94 9.66 -3.67
CA ARG A 23 2.63 9.48 -4.27
C ARG A 23 2.68 8.79 -5.63
N GLU A 24 3.53 9.28 -6.54
CA GLU A 24 3.61 8.71 -7.89
C GLU A 24 4.13 7.26 -7.89
N PRO A 25 5.25 6.95 -7.23
CA PRO A 25 5.70 5.55 -7.19
C PRO A 25 4.67 4.61 -6.59
N LEU A 26 3.97 5.06 -5.55
CA LEU A 26 2.92 4.25 -4.95
C LEU A 26 1.76 4.04 -5.92
N LEU A 27 1.32 5.09 -6.60
CA LEU A 27 0.25 5.00 -7.58
C LEU A 27 0.63 4.06 -8.73
N GLU A 28 1.86 4.13 -9.20
CA GLU A 28 2.36 3.22 -10.23
C GLU A 28 2.32 1.78 -9.77
N THR A 29 2.72 1.51 -8.53
CA THR A 29 2.70 0.16 -7.97
C THR A 29 1.29 -0.38 -7.90
N LEU A 30 0.35 0.45 -7.45
CA LEU A 30 -1.06 0.07 -7.37
C LEU A 30 -1.61 -0.23 -8.76
N THR A 31 -1.36 0.66 -9.71
CA THR A 31 -1.86 0.53 -11.08
C THR A 31 -1.24 -0.66 -11.78
N HIS A 32 0.06 -0.83 -11.67
CA HIS A 32 0.78 -1.92 -12.32
C HIS A 32 0.28 -3.29 -11.86
N ASN A 33 -0.10 -3.41 -10.60
CA ASN A 33 -0.57 -4.67 -10.02
C ASN A 33 -2.10 -4.82 -10.05
N GLY A 34 -2.81 -3.87 -10.65
CA GLY A 34 -4.27 -3.93 -10.74
C GLY A 34 -4.96 -3.83 -9.39
N ILE A 35 -4.34 -3.16 -8.44
CA ILE A 35 -4.90 -2.98 -7.10
C ILE A 35 -5.91 -1.84 -7.12
N LYS A 36 -7.05 -2.06 -6.48
CA LYS A 36 -8.13 -1.09 -6.38
C LYS A 36 -8.30 -0.64 -4.94
N GLY A 37 -8.95 0.50 -4.75
CA GLY A 37 -9.20 1.05 -3.43
C GLY A 37 -8.56 2.40 -3.26
N THR A 38 -8.43 2.84 -2.01
CA THR A 38 -7.92 4.16 -1.69
C THR A 38 -6.88 4.06 -0.58
N LEU A 39 -5.72 4.68 -0.83
CA LEU A 39 -4.71 4.90 0.20
C LEU A 39 -4.53 6.40 0.36
N LEU A 40 -4.62 6.87 1.59
CA LEU A 40 -4.37 8.26 1.94
C LEU A 40 -2.93 8.39 2.42
N LEU A 41 -2.19 9.25 1.76
CA LEU A 41 -0.78 9.50 2.05
C LEU A 41 -0.64 10.92 2.56
N ALA A 42 -0.03 11.08 3.71
CA ALA A 42 0.11 12.38 4.36
C ALA A 42 1.43 12.46 5.11
N GLU A 43 1.74 13.65 5.60
CA GLU A 43 2.97 13.89 6.36
C GLU A 43 3.05 13.01 7.62
N GLU A 44 1.91 12.68 8.19
CA GLU A 44 1.82 11.90 9.43
C GLU A 44 1.72 10.39 9.19
N GLY A 45 1.69 9.93 7.94
CA GLY A 45 1.66 8.51 7.65
C GLY A 45 0.77 8.13 6.48
N ILE A 46 0.34 6.89 6.50
CA ILE A 46 -0.47 6.31 5.44
C ILE A 46 -1.60 5.47 6.04
N ASN A 47 -2.78 5.52 5.41
CA ASN A 47 -3.87 4.62 5.75
C ASN A 47 -4.82 4.44 4.58
N GLY A 48 -5.58 3.36 4.62
CA GLY A 48 -6.59 3.09 3.61
C GLY A 48 -6.89 1.62 3.46
N THR A 49 -7.74 1.32 2.49
CA THR A 49 -8.14 -0.06 2.20
C THR A 49 -8.01 -0.31 0.70
N VAL A 50 -7.39 -1.42 0.36
CA VAL A 50 -7.15 -1.82 -1.02
C VAL A 50 -7.59 -3.24 -1.24
N SER A 51 -7.81 -3.60 -2.51
CA SER A 51 -8.16 -4.96 -2.89
C SER A 51 -7.39 -5.38 -4.13
N GLY A 52 -7.07 -6.66 -4.20
CA GLY A 52 -6.35 -7.23 -5.33
C GLY A 52 -6.14 -8.71 -5.14
N THR A 53 -5.46 -9.32 -6.11
CA THR A 53 -5.08 -10.72 -5.97
C THR A 53 -4.06 -10.88 -4.84
N ARG A 54 -3.86 -12.11 -4.38
CA ARG A 54 -2.84 -12.38 -3.36
C ARG A 54 -1.47 -11.91 -3.82
N GLU A 55 -1.12 -12.16 -5.06
CA GLU A 55 0.16 -11.72 -5.62
C GLU A 55 0.28 -10.21 -5.65
N ALA A 56 -0.81 -9.53 -6.01
CA ALA A 56 -0.82 -8.06 -6.07
C ALA A 56 -0.62 -7.45 -4.68
N ILE A 57 -1.32 -7.95 -3.69
CA ILE A 57 -1.19 -7.44 -2.31
C ILE A 57 0.21 -7.72 -1.78
N ASN A 58 0.75 -8.92 -2.05
CA ASN A 58 2.12 -9.23 -1.64
C ASN A 58 3.14 -8.29 -2.29
N ALA A 59 2.94 -7.95 -3.57
CA ALA A 59 3.81 -7.00 -4.26
C ALA A 59 3.76 -5.61 -3.62
N LEU A 60 2.57 -5.18 -3.21
CA LEU A 60 2.42 -3.91 -2.51
C LEU A 60 3.14 -3.90 -1.17
N LEU A 61 3.00 -4.98 -0.39
CA LEU A 61 3.70 -5.10 0.88
C LEU A 61 5.21 -5.11 0.70
N GLU A 62 5.70 -5.77 -0.35
CA GLU A 62 7.13 -5.74 -0.68
C GLU A 62 7.60 -4.33 -1.02
N TRP A 63 6.78 -3.57 -1.73
CA TRP A 63 7.11 -2.18 -2.04
C TRP A 63 7.27 -1.36 -0.76
N PHE A 64 6.37 -1.55 0.21
CA PHE A 64 6.48 -0.87 1.50
C PHE A 64 7.75 -1.26 2.25
N ARG A 65 8.21 -2.49 2.10
CA ARG A 65 9.43 -2.97 2.76
C ARG A 65 10.70 -2.32 2.25
N LEU A 66 10.65 -1.68 1.09
CA LEU A 66 11.79 -0.94 0.56
C LEU A 66 12.05 0.37 1.30
N ASP A 67 11.09 0.84 2.06
CA ASP A 67 11.22 2.06 2.87
C ASP A 67 11.19 1.69 4.35
N ASP A 68 12.29 1.99 5.05
CA ASP A 68 12.44 1.62 6.47
C ASP A 68 11.32 2.15 7.34
N ARG A 69 10.71 3.27 6.97
CA ARG A 69 9.60 3.86 7.70
C ARG A 69 8.30 3.07 7.55
N LEU A 70 8.19 2.27 6.49
CA LEU A 70 6.97 1.55 6.12
C LEU A 70 7.14 0.04 6.17
N THR A 71 8.32 -0.45 6.53
CA THR A 71 8.64 -1.88 6.57
C THR A 71 7.66 -2.67 7.45
N ASP A 72 7.23 -2.08 8.56
CA ASP A 72 6.35 -2.72 9.52
C ASP A 72 4.92 -2.18 9.46
N ILE A 73 4.48 -1.74 8.29
CA ILE A 73 3.13 -1.24 8.12
C ILE A 73 2.10 -2.27 8.60
N ASP A 74 1.14 -1.82 9.40
CA ASP A 74 0.08 -2.69 9.87
C ASP A 74 -0.89 -2.98 8.75
N HIS A 75 -1.30 -4.24 8.63
CA HIS A 75 -2.32 -4.61 7.66
C HIS A 75 -3.23 -5.70 8.22
N LYS A 76 -4.49 -5.61 7.84
CA LYS A 76 -5.49 -6.61 8.17
C LYS A 76 -6.22 -7.03 6.90
N GLU A 77 -6.33 -8.30 6.73
CA GLU A 77 -7.09 -8.91 5.65
C GLU A 77 -8.42 -9.40 6.17
#